data_df15dcf2240d4e89a5e013083bf16f8f
#
_entry.id   df15dcf2240d4e89a5e013083bf16f8f
#
_cell.length_a   1.000
_cell.length_b   1.000
_cell.length_c   1.000
_cell.angle_alpha   90.00
_cell.angle_beta   90.00
_cell.angle_gamma   90.00
#
_symmetry.space_group_name_H-M   'P 1'
#
loop_
_entity.id
_entity.type
_entity.pdbx_description
1 polymer ?
#
loop_
_entity_poly.entity_id
_entity_poly.type
_entity_poly.pdbx_seq_one_letter_code
_entity_poly.pdbx_strand_id
1 'polypeptide(L)'
;MDFHSGLNLIKAQNGSGKSTILDAINFCLFGKPFRNIKMNQLVNKYNDKNLEVYMTFQIGNDEYEIMRGLKPTLFELKKNGQSIDALSSKKLNQGEIDKLLGINERLFKNIVGIAVTNNKPFLSMSIGDKRALIESIFNIDILSEMGKEVKKRNTLDKSEQRLKITELEGYNGRIADNKTNIEKIRNYIDQFEDNKIKELDKLSDEISKFDTKIKNNLKNIKLGEDKIESLKGKYEVPSDAEFASLAKSLGVAEHERSTITKTLKTIGNATECPICGSTLDEGHAKEHLDKLKADLKVLDEDTIPNLKKLETEYNAKKNAALENQKIIDEITDRVKEQIFNKGVYEKSIEDLKKKIEEIKNKKCELTLDEHQKLIDELNEKVEILQKNISEITHKIEIDNKLIDVLGDEGLRMYFFKKLLPVLNGKINHYLQKFELPVTLEFDSFMNETIKTGRFEQQYNQFSGGERSRIDMAILLSFFDISKIISNWSCSFLMIDELLDAYVDNDGLEKFMSTLYNIVTENDKSLGIYVISHKLNEMTLPYNELITITKKSLFSDLKVNKLENL
;
A
#
# COMPACT_ATOMS: atom_id res chain seq x y z
N MET A 1 -33.05 -12.49 -5.59
CA MET A 1 -33.50 -11.28 -4.87
C MET A 1 -32.99 -10.12 -5.68
N ASP A 2 -33.90 -9.29 -6.14
CA ASP A 2 -33.53 -8.08 -6.87
C ASP A 2 -33.43 -6.91 -5.89
N PHE A 3 -32.44 -6.05 -6.10
CA PHE A 3 -32.22 -4.87 -5.28
C PHE A 3 -32.69 -3.65 -6.05
N HIS A 4 -33.63 -2.89 -5.45
CA HIS A 4 -34.23 -1.71 -6.06
C HIS A 4 -33.88 -0.45 -5.26
N SER A 5 -33.98 0.69 -5.90
CA SER A 5 -33.83 1.99 -5.22
C SER A 5 -34.97 2.21 -4.21
N GLY A 6 -34.74 3.12 -3.28
CA GLY A 6 -35.70 3.46 -2.24
C GLY A 6 -35.40 2.78 -0.90
N LEU A 7 -36.29 2.98 0.06
CA LEU A 7 -36.19 2.37 1.39
C LEU A 7 -36.92 1.03 1.40
N ASN A 8 -36.19 -0.05 1.61
CA ASN A 8 -36.69 -1.42 1.55
C ASN A 8 -36.53 -2.10 2.90
N LEU A 9 -37.55 -2.79 3.35
CA LEU A 9 -37.56 -3.46 4.63
C LEU A 9 -37.41 -4.97 4.47
N ILE A 10 -36.56 -5.57 5.28
CA ILE A 10 -36.40 -7.03 5.35
C ILE A 10 -36.89 -7.51 6.71
N LYS A 11 -38.06 -8.13 6.68
CA LYS A 11 -38.67 -8.73 7.85
C LYS A 11 -38.37 -10.20 7.92
N ALA A 12 -37.86 -10.65 9.06
CA ALA A 12 -37.56 -12.06 9.20
C ALA A 12 -37.48 -12.48 10.66
N GLN A 13 -37.91 -13.68 10.96
CA GLN A 13 -37.77 -14.27 12.31
C GLN A 13 -36.30 -14.61 12.59
N ASN A 14 -35.95 -14.71 13.86
CA ASN A 14 -34.61 -15.13 14.25
C ASN A 14 -34.29 -16.52 13.70
N GLY A 15 -33.10 -16.69 13.11
CA GLY A 15 -32.68 -17.95 12.50
C GLY A 15 -33.27 -18.25 11.13
N SER A 16 -34.00 -17.30 10.51
CA SER A 16 -34.57 -17.46 9.16
C SER A 16 -33.59 -17.12 8.02
N GLY A 17 -32.39 -16.68 8.33
CA GLY A 17 -31.35 -16.42 7.30
C GLY A 17 -31.18 -14.94 6.93
N LYS A 18 -31.60 -14.00 7.78
CA LYS A 18 -31.42 -12.55 7.55
C LYS A 18 -29.96 -12.19 7.17
N SER A 19 -29.04 -12.46 8.08
CA SER A 19 -27.61 -12.14 7.88
C SER A 19 -26.96 -13.01 6.79
N THR A 20 -27.61 -14.05 6.30
CA THR A 20 -27.13 -14.87 5.17
C THR A 20 -27.11 -14.07 3.88
N ILE A 21 -27.97 -13.06 3.73
CA ILE A 21 -27.94 -12.17 2.56
C ILE A 21 -26.62 -11.42 2.50
N LEU A 22 -26.19 -10.81 3.60
CA LEU A 22 -24.90 -10.12 3.67
C LEU A 22 -23.71 -11.09 3.49
N ASP A 23 -23.81 -12.29 4.06
CA ASP A 23 -22.82 -13.33 3.82
C ASP A 23 -22.73 -13.71 2.34
N ALA A 24 -23.88 -13.84 1.66
CA ALA A 24 -23.93 -14.17 0.24
C ALA A 24 -23.32 -13.06 -0.63
N ILE A 25 -23.69 -11.81 -0.39
CA ILE A 25 -23.12 -10.65 -1.10
C ILE A 25 -21.60 -10.58 -0.89
N ASN A 26 -21.16 -10.63 0.36
CA ASN A 26 -19.74 -10.52 0.70
C ASN A 26 -18.95 -11.73 0.17
N PHE A 27 -19.51 -12.94 0.24
CA PHE A 27 -18.89 -14.11 -0.32
C PHE A 27 -18.77 -14.03 -1.84
N CYS A 28 -19.82 -13.56 -2.52
CA CYS A 28 -19.81 -13.40 -3.97
C CYS A 28 -18.74 -12.37 -4.39
N LEU A 29 -18.70 -11.20 -3.76
CA LEU A 29 -17.78 -10.12 -4.11
C LEU A 29 -16.33 -10.38 -3.66
N PHE A 30 -16.14 -10.84 -2.42
CA PHE A 30 -14.80 -10.89 -1.80
C PHE A 30 -14.32 -12.32 -1.47
N GLY A 31 -15.13 -13.33 -1.69
CA GLY A 31 -14.78 -14.73 -1.44
C GLY A 31 -14.67 -15.09 0.04
N LYS A 32 -15.30 -14.31 0.93
CA LYS A 32 -15.26 -14.50 2.38
C LYS A 32 -16.63 -14.28 2.98
N PRO A 33 -16.95 -14.90 4.15
CA PRO A 33 -18.17 -14.57 4.87
C PRO A 33 -18.17 -13.12 5.34
N PHE A 34 -19.34 -12.51 5.40
CA PHE A 34 -19.50 -11.19 6.01
C PHE A 34 -19.32 -11.27 7.53
N ARG A 35 -19.95 -12.25 8.16
CA ARG A 35 -19.81 -12.53 9.60
C ARG A 35 -18.45 -13.15 9.91
N ASN A 36 -18.00 -13.03 11.16
CA ASN A 36 -16.77 -13.66 11.63
C ASN A 36 -16.96 -15.17 11.87
N ILE A 37 -17.19 -15.91 10.79
CA ILE A 37 -17.37 -17.35 10.76
C ILE A 37 -16.38 -18.00 9.79
N LYS A 38 -16.17 -19.32 9.92
CA LYS A 38 -15.31 -20.06 9.00
C LYS A 38 -16.02 -20.26 7.65
N MET A 39 -15.26 -20.29 6.56
CA MET A 39 -15.78 -20.48 5.19
C MET A 39 -16.70 -21.71 5.04
N ASN A 40 -16.36 -22.83 5.65
CA ASN A 40 -17.17 -24.03 5.59
C ASN A 40 -18.53 -23.91 6.32
N GLN A 41 -18.69 -22.92 7.18
CA GLN A 41 -19.96 -22.65 7.87
C GLN A 41 -20.95 -21.87 7.00
N LEU A 42 -20.53 -21.38 5.84
CA LEU A 42 -21.43 -20.83 4.82
C LEU A 42 -22.23 -21.94 4.11
N VAL A 43 -21.64 -23.12 4.00
CA VAL A 43 -22.33 -24.26 3.37
C VAL A 43 -23.50 -24.70 4.24
N ASN A 44 -24.65 -24.91 3.63
CA ASN A 44 -25.83 -25.37 4.33
C ASN A 44 -25.52 -26.72 5.02
N LYS A 45 -25.80 -26.80 6.33
CA LYS A 45 -25.48 -27.95 7.16
C LYS A 45 -26.17 -29.27 6.73
N TYR A 46 -27.30 -29.15 6.05
CA TYR A 46 -28.07 -30.32 5.60
C TYR A 46 -27.57 -30.86 4.27
N ASN A 47 -27.21 -29.95 3.35
CA ASN A 47 -26.69 -30.35 2.05
C ASN A 47 -25.20 -30.68 2.11
N ASP A 48 -24.46 -30.02 2.96
CA ASP A 48 -22.99 -30.02 3.13
C ASP A 48 -22.19 -29.91 1.81
N LYS A 49 -22.83 -29.44 0.75
CA LYS A 49 -22.27 -29.26 -0.59
C LYS A 49 -23.06 -28.23 -1.38
N ASN A 50 -22.52 -27.85 -2.53
CA ASN A 50 -23.14 -27.01 -3.54
C ASN A 50 -23.62 -25.66 -2.99
N LEU A 51 -22.73 -24.97 -2.23
CA LEU A 51 -22.94 -23.54 -2.00
C LEU A 51 -22.63 -22.81 -3.30
N GLU A 52 -23.61 -22.14 -3.84
CA GLU A 52 -23.48 -21.30 -5.03
C GLU A 52 -24.16 -19.97 -4.76
N VAL A 53 -23.48 -18.88 -5.10
CA VAL A 53 -24.01 -17.52 -5.05
C VAL A 53 -23.80 -16.89 -6.42
N TYR A 54 -24.86 -16.40 -6.96
CA TYR A 54 -24.91 -15.68 -8.21
C TYR A 54 -25.31 -14.23 -7.96
N MET A 55 -24.61 -13.30 -8.59
CA MET A 55 -24.86 -11.87 -8.43
C MET A 55 -24.64 -11.14 -9.75
N THR A 56 -25.61 -10.33 -10.13
CA THR A 56 -25.52 -9.40 -11.27
C THR A 56 -25.53 -7.98 -10.76
N PHE A 57 -24.69 -7.14 -11.31
CA PHE A 57 -24.63 -5.71 -11.00
C PHE A 57 -24.11 -4.92 -12.20
N GLN A 58 -24.35 -3.63 -12.19
CA GLN A 58 -23.92 -2.72 -13.24
C GLN A 58 -22.86 -1.74 -12.71
N ILE A 59 -21.86 -1.48 -13.54
CA ILE A 59 -20.90 -0.38 -13.31
C ILE A 59 -20.88 0.47 -14.59
N GLY A 60 -21.40 1.67 -14.49
CA GLY A 60 -21.63 2.51 -15.67
C GLY A 60 -22.65 1.85 -16.61
N ASN A 61 -22.23 1.56 -17.83
CA ASN A 61 -23.05 0.89 -18.84
C ASN A 61 -22.78 -0.62 -18.97
N ASP A 62 -21.82 -1.13 -18.21
CA ASP A 62 -21.44 -2.53 -18.28
C ASP A 62 -22.16 -3.36 -17.22
N GLU A 63 -22.70 -4.48 -17.61
CA GLU A 63 -23.29 -5.49 -16.73
C GLU A 63 -22.24 -6.52 -16.37
N TYR A 64 -22.15 -6.83 -15.09
CA TYR A 64 -21.25 -7.82 -14.54
C TYR A 64 -22.02 -8.91 -13.83
N GLU A 65 -21.61 -10.13 -14.08
CA GLU A 65 -22.15 -11.31 -13.44
C GLU A 65 -21.03 -12.05 -12.71
N ILE A 66 -21.21 -12.26 -11.42
CA ILE A 66 -20.28 -13.07 -10.61
C ILE A 66 -21.01 -14.31 -10.14
N MET A 67 -20.43 -15.46 -10.39
CA MET A 67 -20.82 -16.72 -9.78
C MET A 67 -19.67 -17.23 -8.91
N ARG A 68 -19.98 -17.53 -7.65
CA ARG A 68 -19.00 -18.08 -6.72
C ARG A 68 -19.59 -19.24 -5.94
N GLY A 69 -18.80 -20.32 -5.85
CA GLY A 69 -19.24 -21.54 -5.18
C GLY A 69 -18.21 -22.10 -4.20
N LEU A 70 -18.73 -22.96 -3.31
CA LEU A 70 -17.92 -23.73 -2.36
C LEU A 70 -18.47 -25.15 -2.28
N LYS A 71 -17.57 -26.15 -2.35
CA LYS A 71 -17.92 -27.59 -2.39
C LYS A 71 -18.85 -27.98 -3.57
N PRO A 72 -18.41 -27.83 -4.85
CA PRO A 72 -17.06 -27.50 -5.33
C PRO A 72 -16.74 -26.00 -5.29
N THR A 73 -15.45 -25.68 -5.35
CA THR A 73 -15.03 -24.29 -5.48
C THR A 73 -15.23 -23.84 -6.92
N LEU A 74 -16.13 -22.89 -7.12
CA LEU A 74 -16.43 -22.27 -8.40
C LEU A 74 -16.14 -20.78 -8.34
N PHE A 75 -15.72 -20.23 -9.46
CA PHE A 75 -15.59 -18.79 -9.66
C PHE A 75 -15.74 -18.48 -11.14
N GLU A 76 -16.67 -17.65 -11.47
CA GLU A 76 -16.88 -17.13 -12.82
C GLU A 76 -17.20 -15.63 -12.74
N LEU A 77 -16.59 -14.86 -13.62
CA LEU A 77 -16.86 -13.45 -13.81
C LEU A 77 -17.18 -13.19 -15.27
N LYS A 78 -18.33 -12.59 -15.53
CA LYS A 78 -18.74 -12.18 -16.88
C LYS A 78 -18.92 -10.69 -16.93
N LYS A 79 -18.69 -10.14 -18.11
CA LYS A 79 -19.00 -8.76 -18.45
C LYS A 79 -19.85 -8.75 -19.72
N ASN A 80 -21.03 -8.17 -19.65
CA ASN A 80 -21.98 -8.12 -20.77
C ASN A 80 -22.23 -9.50 -21.40
N GLY A 81 -22.39 -10.52 -20.56
CA GLY A 81 -22.59 -11.91 -20.95
C GLY A 81 -21.36 -12.67 -21.44
N GLN A 82 -20.21 -12.02 -21.59
CA GLN A 82 -18.95 -12.64 -21.99
C GLN A 82 -18.09 -12.98 -20.77
N SER A 83 -17.59 -14.20 -20.70
CA SER A 83 -16.67 -14.60 -19.62
C SER A 83 -15.38 -13.82 -19.72
N ILE A 84 -14.99 -13.22 -18.61
CA ILE A 84 -13.65 -12.63 -18.48
C ILE A 84 -12.73 -13.78 -18.14
N ASP A 85 -11.75 -14.07 -19.01
CA ASP A 85 -10.82 -15.17 -18.82
C ASP A 85 -10.21 -15.16 -17.41
N ALA A 86 -10.43 -16.27 -16.70
CA ALA A 86 -9.92 -16.44 -15.35
C ALA A 86 -8.39 -16.46 -15.41
N LEU A 87 -7.76 -15.42 -14.87
CA LEU A 87 -6.33 -15.42 -14.61
C LEU A 87 -5.97 -16.62 -13.71
N SER A 88 -4.82 -17.19 -13.92
CA SER A 88 -4.39 -18.51 -13.42
C SER A 88 -4.37 -18.69 -11.88
N SER A 89 -4.81 -17.71 -11.08
CA SER A 89 -4.91 -17.84 -9.63
C SER A 89 -6.10 -17.07 -9.02
N LYS A 90 -6.70 -17.66 -7.95
CA LYS A 90 -7.80 -17.04 -7.19
C LYS A 90 -7.49 -15.65 -6.63
N LYS A 91 -6.21 -15.36 -6.32
CA LYS A 91 -5.77 -14.06 -5.80
C LYS A 91 -5.76 -12.97 -6.87
N LEU A 92 -5.38 -13.33 -8.09
CA LEU A 92 -5.40 -12.40 -9.23
C LEU A 92 -6.83 -12.03 -9.59
N ASN A 93 -7.74 -13.00 -9.59
CA ASN A 93 -9.16 -12.77 -9.86
C ASN A 93 -9.82 -11.87 -8.81
N GLN A 94 -9.47 -12.02 -7.52
CA GLN A 94 -9.99 -11.13 -6.47
C GLN A 94 -9.44 -9.71 -6.59
N GLY A 95 -8.17 -9.56 -6.92
CA GLY A 95 -7.57 -8.23 -7.14
C GLY A 95 -8.19 -7.46 -8.31
N GLU A 96 -8.73 -8.17 -9.31
CA GLU A 96 -9.48 -7.55 -10.41
C GLU A 96 -10.87 -7.11 -9.96
N ILE A 97 -11.56 -7.92 -9.16
CA ILE A 97 -12.85 -7.51 -8.58
C ILE A 97 -12.67 -6.29 -7.68
N ASP A 98 -11.67 -6.29 -6.80
CA ASP A 98 -11.40 -5.15 -5.90
C ASP A 98 -11.10 -3.87 -6.69
N LYS A 99 -10.38 -3.97 -7.81
CA LYS A 99 -10.14 -2.85 -8.73
C LYS A 99 -11.40 -2.42 -9.48
N LEU A 100 -12.18 -3.39 -9.92
CA LEU A 100 -13.44 -3.15 -10.63
C LEU A 100 -14.45 -2.43 -9.75
N LEU A 101 -14.59 -2.89 -8.51
CA LEU A 101 -15.51 -2.30 -7.53
C LEU A 101 -14.99 -0.98 -6.97
N GLY A 102 -13.68 -0.74 -6.99
CA GLY A 102 -13.05 0.41 -6.33
C GLY A 102 -13.16 0.39 -4.80
N ILE A 103 -13.54 -0.76 -4.23
CA ILE A 103 -13.72 -0.95 -2.79
C ILE A 103 -13.21 -2.33 -2.38
N ASN A 104 -12.54 -2.41 -1.25
CA ASN A 104 -12.11 -3.68 -0.66
C ASN A 104 -13.14 -4.21 0.37
N GLU A 105 -12.96 -5.46 0.78
CA GLU A 105 -13.84 -6.11 1.77
C GLU A 105 -13.98 -5.30 3.07
N ARG A 106 -12.89 -4.70 3.55
CA ARG A 106 -12.90 -3.92 4.79
C ARG A 106 -13.81 -2.69 4.69
N LEU A 107 -13.69 -1.95 3.60
CA LEU A 107 -14.56 -0.79 3.33
C LEU A 107 -16.00 -1.22 3.14
N PHE A 108 -16.26 -2.27 2.36
CA PHE A 108 -17.60 -2.80 2.15
C PHE A 108 -18.28 -3.13 3.49
N LYS A 109 -17.60 -3.84 4.39
CA LYS A 109 -18.12 -4.22 5.70
C LYS A 109 -18.37 -3.04 6.66
N ASN A 110 -17.66 -1.93 6.49
CA ASN A 110 -17.79 -0.78 7.38
C ASN A 110 -18.67 0.35 6.81
N ILE A 111 -18.94 0.33 5.51
CA ILE A 111 -19.65 1.45 4.85
C ILE A 111 -20.92 0.98 4.16
N VAL A 112 -20.93 -0.17 3.51
CA VAL A 112 -22.04 -0.66 2.66
C VAL A 112 -22.90 -1.70 3.38
N GLY A 113 -22.26 -2.68 3.98
CA GLY A 113 -22.93 -3.71 4.77
C GLY A 113 -22.70 -3.46 6.25
N ILE A 114 -23.70 -2.99 6.95
CA ILE A 114 -23.61 -2.61 8.37
C ILE A 114 -24.37 -3.62 9.20
N ALA A 115 -23.69 -4.37 10.07
CA ALA A 115 -24.35 -5.33 10.96
C ALA A 115 -23.78 -5.28 12.39
N VAL A 116 -24.63 -5.40 13.38
CA VAL A 116 -24.27 -5.41 14.81
C VAL A 116 -23.23 -6.48 15.13
N THR A 117 -23.33 -7.63 14.48
CA THR A 117 -22.45 -8.78 14.74
C THR A 117 -21.00 -8.59 14.29
N ASN A 118 -20.73 -7.65 13.40
CA ASN A 118 -19.43 -7.44 12.80
C ASN A 118 -18.81 -6.05 13.04
N ASN A 119 -19.62 -5.08 13.44
CA ASN A 119 -19.18 -3.70 13.59
C ASN A 119 -19.01 -3.32 15.05
N LYS A 120 -17.77 -3.23 15.50
CA LYS A 120 -17.46 -2.47 16.69
C LYS A 120 -17.81 -1.00 16.38
N PRO A 121 -18.62 -0.31 17.22
CA PRO A 121 -18.95 1.10 17.01
C PRO A 121 -17.66 1.92 16.77
N PHE A 122 -17.70 2.82 15.80
CA PHE A 122 -16.51 3.59 15.41
C PHE A 122 -15.89 4.31 16.61
N LEU A 123 -16.71 4.92 17.47
CA LEU A 123 -16.25 5.61 18.68
C LEU A 123 -15.59 4.67 19.71
N SER A 124 -15.94 3.39 19.68
CA SER A 124 -15.32 2.37 20.55
C SER A 124 -14.05 1.75 19.98
N MET A 125 -13.65 2.10 18.76
CA MET A 125 -12.41 1.63 18.14
C MET A 125 -11.18 2.28 18.78
N SER A 126 -10.02 1.65 18.67
CA SER A 126 -8.76 2.30 19.02
C SER A 126 -8.47 3.46 18.04
N ILE A 127 -7.70 4.45 18.49
CA ILE A 127 -7.31 5.60 17.64
C ILE A 127 -6.63 5.11 16.34
N GLY A 128 -5.80 4.06 16.43
CA GLY A 128 -5.17 3.46 15.26
C GLY A 128 -6.15 2.84 14.27
N ASP A 129 -7.20 2.16 14.76
CA ASP A 129 -8.24 1.57 13.91
C ASP A 129 -9.13 2.65 13.28
N LYS A 130 -9.49 3.71 14.06
CA LYS A 130 -10.22 4.88 13.56
C LYS A 130 -9.47 5.53 12.39
N ARG A 131 -8.17 5.81 12.58
CA ARG A 131 -7.31 6.36 11.54
C ARG A 131 -7.25 5.48 10.30
N ALA A 132 -6.97 4.20 10.49
CA ALA A 132 -6.85 3.26 9.37
C ALA A 132 -8.16 3.12 8.57
N LEU A 133 -9.32 3.22 9.22
CA LEU A 133 -10.62 3.24 8.54
C LEU A 133 -10.80 4.53 7.74
N ILE A 134 -10.53 5.68 8.34
CA ILE A 134 -10.64 6.99 7.68
C ILE A 134 -9.64 7.10 6.51
N GLU A 135 -8.39 6.68 6.69
CA GLU A 135 -7.40 6.63 5.60
C GLU A 135 -7.90 5.80 4.42
N SER A 136 -8.53 4.68 4.71
CA SER A 136 -9.09 3.79 3.69
C SER A 136 -10.31 4.42 2.97
N ILE A 137 -11.20 5.12 3.72
CA ILE A 137 -12.35 5.84 3.15
C ILE A 137 -11.87 6.97 2.22
N PHE A 138 -10.82 7.66 2.62
CA PHE A 138 -10.25 8.76 1.85
C PHE A 138 -9.24 8.31 0.77
N ASN A 139 -8.99 7.00 0.65
CA ASN A 139 -8.04 6.40 -0.28
C ASN A 139 -6.61 6.98 -0.14
N ILE A 140 -6.20 7.27 1.10
CA ILE A 140 -4.87 7.78 1.46
C ILE A 140 -4.02 6.75 2.21
N ASP A 141 -4.47 5.52 2.31
CA ASP A 141 -3.76 4.38 2.89
C ASP A 141 -2.45 4.07 2.15
N ILE A 142 -2.37 4.43 0.87
CA ILE A 142 -1.12 4.37 0.09
C ILE A 142 0.03 5.12 0.77
N LEU A 143 -0.25 6.23 1.46
CA LEU A 143 0.78 6.98 2.21
C LEU A 143 1.37 6.15 3.36
N SER A 144 0.52 5.33 4.00
CA SER A 144 0.94 4.40 5.05
C SER A 144 1.85 3.31 4.50
N GLU A 145 1.51 2.75 3.34
CA GLU A 145 2.33 1.73 2.68
C GLU A 145 3.66 2.29 2.19
N MET A 146 3.63 3.46 1.57
CA MET A 146 4.85 4.18 1.18
C MET A 146 5.75 4.44 2.39
N GLY A 147 5.17 4.92 3.50
CA GLY A 147 5.91 5.16 4.73
C GLY A 147 6.57 3.90 5.30
N LYS A 148 5.90 2.75 5.23
CA LYS A 148 6.47 1.46 5.64
C LYS A 148 7.64 1.04 4.76
N GLU A 149 7.50 1.20 3.44
CA GLU A 149 8.55 0.81 2.50
C GLU A 149 9.79 1.72 2.62
N VAL A 150 9.59 3.03 2.80
CA VAL A 150 10.69 3.96 3.06
C VAL A 150 11.40 3.63 4.38
N LYS A 151 10.66 3.32 5.45
CA LYS A 151 11.26 2.89 6.74
C LYS A 151 12.09 1.61 6.58
N LYS A 152 11.60 0.65 5.82
CA LYS A 152 12.32 -0.60 5.55
C LYS A 152 13.62 -0.32 4.80
N ARG A 153 13.56 0.48 3.73
CA ARG A 153 14.73 0.90 2.95
C ARG A 153 15.75 1.64 3.82
N ASN A 154 15.31 2.62 4.60
CA ASN A 154 16.16 3.37 5.54
C ASN A 154 16.88 2.46 6.54
N THR A 155 16.18 1.42 7.03
CA THR A 155 16.79 0.44 7.95
C THR A 155 17.89 -0.36 7.26
N LEU A 156 17.68 -0.77 6.00
CA LEU A 156 18.68 -1.48 5.20
C LEU A 156 19.89 -0.58 4.93
N ASP A 157 19.65 0.65 4.48
CA ASP A 157 20.72 1.62 4.18
C ASP A 157 21.54 1.95 5.43
N LYS A 158 20.91 2.11 6.60
CA LYS A 158 21.61 2.28 7.89
C LYS A 158 22.48 1.08 8.26
N SER A 159 21.99 -0.12 7.97
CA SER A 159 22.75 -1.35 8.23
C SER A 159 23.96 -1.45 7.29
N GLU A 160 23.77 -1.10 6.02
CA GLU A 160 24.85 -1.03 5.05
C GLU A 160 25.90 0.01 5.41
N GLN A 161 25.45 1.22 5.79
CA GLN A 161 26.33 2.28 6.24
C GLN A 161 27.24 1.82 7.40
N ARG A 162 26.64 1.17 8.41
CA ARG A 162 27.41 0.65 9.58
C ARG A 162 28.50 -0.34 9.15
N LEU A 163 28.15 -1.27 8.26
CA LEU A 163 29.13 -2.24 7.75
C LEU A 163 30.30 -1.56 7.04
N LYS A 164 30.01 -0.57 6.18
CA LYS A 164 31.03 0.19 5.48
C LYS A 164 31.89 1.04 6.42
N ILE A 165 31.31 1.61 7.47
CA ILE A 165 32.05 2.34 8.51
C ILE A 165 33.02 1.39 9.24
N THR A 166 32.56 0.20 9.63
CA THR A 166 33.42 -0.80 10.29
C THR A 166 34.56 -1.24 9.36
N GLU A 167 34.25 -1.42 8.08
CA GLU A 167 35.26 -1.76 7.08
C GLU A 167 36.29 -0.62 6.91
N LEU A 168 35.85 0.63 6.88
CA LEU A 168 36.68 1.82 6.84
C LEU A 168 37.61 1.91 8.07
N GLU A 169 37.09 1.65 9.27
CA GLU A 169 37.87 1.57 10.50
C GLU A 169 38.95 0.47 10.42
N GLY A 170 38.59 -0.70 9.86
CA GLY A 170 39.54 -1.77 9.62
C GLY A 170 40.67 -1.37 8.67
N TYR A 171 40.39 -0.62 7.61
CA TYR A 171 41.43 -0.11 6.72
C TYR A 171 42.30 0.96 7.38
N ASN A 172 41.71 1.85 8.13
CA ASN A 172 42.43 2.88 8.87
C ASN A 172 43.36 2.24 9.94
N GLY A 173 42.90 1.20 10.62
CA GLY A 173 43.75 0.41 11.54
C GLY A 173 44.97 -0.20 10.83
N ARG A 174 44.75 -0.80 9.65
CA ARG A 174 45.84 -1.38 8.84
C ARG A 174 46.83 -0.33 8.34
N ILE A 175 46.35 0.87 7.98
CA ILE A 175 47.20 2.00 7.63
C ILE A 175 48.08 2.38 8.80
N ALA A 176 47.51 2.48 10.01
CA ALA A 176 48.24 2.81 11.22
C ALA A 176 49.30 1.74 11.56
N ASP A 177 48.92 0.46 11.46
CA ASP A 177 49.85 -0.65 11.70
C ASP A 177 51.02 -0.65 10.71
N ASN A 178 50.73 -0.40 9.43
CA ASN A 178 51.79 -0.32 8.40
C ASN A 178 52.68 0.90 8.60
N LYS A 179 52.15 2.04 9.00
CA LYS A 179 52.97 3.22 9.38
C LYS A 179 53.92 2.89 10.53
N THR A 180 53.42 2.24 11.55
CA THR A 180 54.21 1.78 12.70
C THR A 180 55.32 0.80 12.28
N ASN A 181 54.98 -0.10 11.36
CA ASN A 181 55.95 -1.06 10.82
C ASN A 181 57.03 -0.35 9.98
N ILE A 182 56.66 0.66 9.19
CA ILE A 182 57.62 1.52 8.47
C ILE A 182 58.62 2.15 9.44
N GLU A 183 58.19 2.71 10.55
CA GLU A 183 59.06 3.30 11.54
C GLU A 183 60.01 2.28 12.15
N LYS A 184 59.55 1.11 12.50
CA LYS A 184 60.37 0.01 13.02
C LYS A 184 61.42 -0.45 12.02
N ILE A 185 61.01 -0.60 10.77
CA ILE A 185 61.90 -1.03 9.69
C ILE A 185 62.95 0.06 9.37
N ARG A 186 62.55 1.33 9.38
CA ARG A 186 63.54 2.45 9.24
C ARG A 186 64.62 2.39 10.28
N ASN A 187 64.22 2.26 11.54
CA ASN A 187 65.19 2.18 12.64
C ASN A 187 66.11 0.97 12.52
N TYR A 188 65.57 -0.14 11.93
CA TYR A 188 66.38 -1.33 11.68
C TYR A 188 67.36 -1.15 10.49
N ILE A 189 66.89 -0.54 9.40
CA ILE A 189 67.71 -0.24 8.21
C ILE A 189 68.82 0.75 8.55
N ASP A 190 68.49 1.80 9.33
CA ASP A 190 69.46 2.81 9.76
C ASP A 190 70.61 2.19 10.59
N GLN A 191 70.29 1.18 11.40
CA GLN A 191 71.32 0.41 12.14
C GLN A 191 72.13 -0.55 11.26
N PHE A 192 71.57 -1.00 10.14
CA PHE A 192 72.17 -1.94 9.24
C PHE A 192 72.94 -1.27 8.09
N GLU A 193 72.54 -0.03 7.71
CA GLU A 193 73.14 0.74 6.60
C GLU A 193 74.59 1.09 6.78
N ASP A 194 75.02 1.28 8.01
CA ASP A 194 76.45 1.58 8.28
C ASP A 194 77.40 0.48 7.79
N ASN A 195 76.92 -0.71 7.56
CA ASN A 195 77.81 -1.83 7.22
C ASN A 195 77.70 -2.44 5.81
N LYS A 196 76.61 -2.19 5.07
CA LYS A 196 76.40 -2.92 3.79
C LYS A 196 75.75 -2.15 2.64
N ILE A 197 75.75 -0.86 2.66
CA ILE A 197 74.93 0.03 1.83
C ILE A 197 75.12 -0.08 0.32
N LYS A 198 76.29 -0.38 -0.18
CA LYS A 198 76.59 -0.20 -1.61
C LYS A 198 76.14 -1.34 -2.56
N GLU A 199 75.95 -2.56 -2.13
CA GLU A 199 75.56 -3.67 -2.98
C GLU A 199 74.06 -4.01 -2.98
N LEU A 200 73.36 -3.72 -1.87
CA LEU A 200 71.96 -4.00 -1.71
C LEU A 200 71.02 -2.93 -2.27
N ASP A 201 71.49 -1.69 -2.35
CA ASP A 201 70.69 -0.55 -2.82
C ASP A 201 70.09 -0.75 -4.22
N LYS A 202 70.88 -1.30 -5.16
CA LYS A 202 70.39 -1.52 -6.52
C LYS A 202 69.31 -2.61 -6.65
N LEU A 203 69.46 -3.72 -5.95
CA LEU A 203 68.51 -4.83 -6.00
C LEU A 203 67.30 -4.57 -5.07
N SER A 204 67.55 -3.88 -3.96
CA SER A 204 66.49 -3.40 -3.05
C SER A 204 65.54 -2.41 -3.76
N ASP A 205 66.11 -1.49 -4.58
CA ASP A 205 65.31 -0.56 -5.38
C ASP A 205 64.43 -1.24 -6.45
N GLU A 206 64.95 -2.32 -7.09
CA GLU A 206 64.17 -3.07 -8.07
C GLU A 206 63.05 -3.89 -7.42
N ILE A 207 63.30 -4.57 -6.33
CA ILE A 207 62.28 -5.28 -5.54
C ILE A 207 61.22 -4.28 -5.08
N SER A 208 61.69 -3.17 -4.60
CA SER A 208 60.87 -2.06 -4.15
C SER A 208 59.88 -1.58 -5.21
N LYS A 209 60.30 -1.49 -6.47
CA LYS A 209 59.40 -1.10 -7.57
C LYS A 209 58.33 -2.15 -7.88
N PHE A 210 58.71 -3.42 -7.87
CA PHE A 210 57.72 -4.50 -8.08
C PHE A 210 56.82 -4.74 -6.88
N ASP A 211 57.36 -4.76 -5.68
CA ASP A 211 56.61 -4.84 -4.44
C ASP A 211 55.60 -3.70 -4.34
N THR A 212 56.02 -2.55 -4.82
CA THR A 212 55.18 -1.37 -4.95
C THR A 212 53.99 -1.64 -5.86
N LYS A 213 54.19 -2.32 -6.96
CA LYS A 213 53.11 -2.68 -7.90
C LYS A 213 52.21 -3.80 -7.36
N ILE A 214 52.80 -4.82 -6.74
CA ILE A 214 52.08 -5.93 -6.12
C ILE A 214 51.17 -5.43 -5.00
N LYS A 215 51.66 -4.56 -4.17
CA LYS A 215 50.90 -3.93 -3.13
C LYS A 215 49.73 -3.18 -3.67
N ASN A 216 49.91 -2.37 -4.70
CA ASN A 216 48.83 -1.66 -5.36
C ASN A 216 47.78 -2.63 -5.91
N ASN A 217 48.21 -3.76 -6.39
CA ASN A 217 47.31 -4.77 -6.88
C ASN A 217 46.54 -5.49 -5.74
N LEU A 218 47.27 -5.99 -4.73
CA LEU A 218 46.68 -6.69 -3.60
C LEU A 218 45.62 -5.84 -2.86
N LYS A 219 45.93 -4.59 -2.79
CA LYS A 219 45.10 -3.62 -2.12
C LYS A 219 43.82 -3.34 -2.85
N ASN A 220 43.97 -3.09 -4.13
CA ASN A 220 42.82 -2.91 -4.98
C ASN A 220 41.96 -4.17 -5.06
N ILE A 221 42.61 -5.35 -5.03
CA ILE A 221 41.89 -6.64 -4.99
C ILE A 221 41.03 -6.73 -3.74
N LYS A 222 41.66 -6.63 -2.59
CA LYS A 222 40.91 -6.77 -1.31
C LYS A 222 39.78 -5.76 -1.16
N LEU A 223 40.04 -4.51 -1.57
CA LEU A 223 39.04 -3.45 -1.58
C LEU A 223 37.87 -3.73 -2.47
N GLY A 224 38.21 -4.18 -3.64
CA GLY A 224 37.20 -4.56 -4.59
C GLY A 224 36.36 -5.73 -4.06
N GLU A 225 37.01 -6.76 -3.53
CA GLU A 225 36.33 -7.96 -3.02
C GLU A 225 35.42 -7.62 -1.82
N ASP A 226 35.93 -6.93 -0.80
CA ASP A 226 35.16 -6.53 0.38
C ASP A 226 33.99 -5.60 -0.01
N LYS A 227 34.22 -4.74 -1.01
CA LYS A 227 33.17 -3.84 -1.50
C LYS A 227 32.12 -4.58 -2.31
N ILE A 228 32.54 -5.51 -3.18
CA ILE A 228 31.61 -6.35 -3.92
C ILE A 228 30.73 -7.14 -2.95
N GLU A 229 31.31 -7.71 -1.89
CA GLU A 229 30.58 -8.48 -0.90
C GLU A 229 29.60 -7.60 -0.10
N SER A 230 30.02 -6.38 0.25
CA SER A 230 29.14 -5.42 0.93
C SER A 230 27.98 -4.91 0.07
N LEU A 231 28.14 -4.95 -1.26
CA LEU A 231 27.13 -4.54 -2.22
C LEU A 231 26.21 -5.71 -2.64
N LYS A 232 26.72 -6.96 -2.60
CA LYS A 232 25.95 -8.16 -2.91
C LYS A 232 24.86 -8.41 -1.86
N GLY A 233 23.65 -8.59 -2.33
CA GLY A 233 22.51 -9.01 -1.50
C GLY A 233 21.79 -7.89 -0.74
N LYS A 234 22.22 -6.63 -0.89
CA LYS A 234 21.63 -5.50 -0.15
C LYS A 234 20.63 -4.65 -0.95
N TYR A 235 20.52 -4.93 -2.21
CA TYR A 235 19.50 -4.35 -3.06
C TYR A 235 18.58 -5.46 -3.54
N GLU A 236 17.41 -5.52 -2.98
CA GLU A 236 16.31 -6.18 -3.69
C GLU A 236 16.04 -5.32 -4.93
N VAL A 237 16.42 -5.85 -6.07
CA VAL A 237 15.96 -5.27 -7.33
C VAL A 237 14.44 -5.36 -7.28
N PRO A 238 13.73 -4.23 -7.31
CA PRO A 238 12.29 -4.30 -7.33
C PRO A 238 11.85 -5.23 -8.45
N SER A 239 10.96 -6.15 -8.16
CA SER A 239 10.63 -7.22 -9.12
C SER A 239 10.07 -6.61 -10.40
N ASP A 240 10.52 -7.07 -11.54
CA ASP A 240 9.95 -6.64 -12.83
C ASP A 240 8.42 -6.90 -12.88
N ALA A 241 7.92 -7.79 -12.01
CA ALA A 241 6.50 -8.03 -11.81
C ALA A 241 5.78 -6.84 -11.14
N GLU A 242 6.42 -6.19 -10.16
CA GLU A 242 5.87 -4.97 -9.53
C GLU A 242 5.85 -3.81 -10.53
N PHE A 243 6.90 -3.68 -11.31
CA PHE A 243 6.93 -2.68 -12.39
C PHE A 243 5.91 -2.98 -13.48
N ALA A 244 5.79 -4.22 -13.91
CA ALA A 244 4.80 -4.63 -14.89
C ALA A 244 3.37 -4.38 -14.38
N SER A 245 3.13 -4.59 -13.08
CA SER A 245 1.87 -4.26 -12.42
C SER A 245 1.61 -2.75 -12.42
N LEU A 246 2.60 -1.96 -12.04
CA LEU A 246 2.53 -0.50 -12.02
C LEU A 246 2.35 0.09 -13.42
N ALA A 247 3.16 -0.37 -14.37
CA ALA A 247 3.08 0.04 -15.78
C ALA A 247 1.74 -0.36 -16.41
N LYS A 248 1.20 -1.54 -16.03
CA LYS A 248 -0.13 -1.97 -16.43
C LYS A 248 -1.21 -1.06 -15.86
N SER A 249 -1.09 -0.72 -14.57
CA SER A 249 -2.04 0.19 -13.90
C SER A 249 -1.99 1.59 -14.51
N LEU A 250 -0.81 2.09 -14.81
CA LEU A 250 -0.61 3.36 -15.51
C LEU A 250 -1.17 3.30 -16.93
N GLY A 251 -0.88 2.23 -17.66
CA GLY A 251 -1.40 2.01 -19.02
C GLY A 251 -2.93 1.93 -19.05
N VAL A 252 -3.54 1.27 -18.04
CA VAL A 252 -5.00 1.25 -17.89
C VAL A 252 -5.55 2.65 -17.62
N ALA A 253 -4.97 3.38 -16.67
CA ALA A 253 -5.40 4.72 -16.33
C ALA A 253 -5.24 5.71 -17.51
N GLU A 254 -4.13 5.62 -18.26
CA GLU A 254 -3.90 6.43 -19.47
C GLU A 254 -4.84 6.01 -20.62
N HIS A 255 -5.14 4.71 -20.74
CA HIS A 255 -6.13 4.22 -21.69
C HIS A 255 -7.54 4.71 -21.34
N GLU A 256 -7.93 4.61 -20.07
CA GLU A 256 -9.21 5.14 -19.57
C GLU A 256 -9.31 6.66 -19.81
N ARG A 257 -8.25 7.39 -19.46
CA ARG A 257 -8.13 8.82 -19.77
C ARG A 257 -8.33 9.12 -21.25
N SER A 258 -7.64 8.35 -22.10
CA SER A 258 -7.75 8.48 -23.56
C SER A 258 -9.15 8.18 -24.04
N THR A 259 -9.77 7.13 -23.49
CA THR A 259 -11.12 6.72 -23.80
C THR A 259 -12.13 7.78 -23.38
N ILE A 260 -12.03 8.26 -22.14
CA ILE A 260 -12.89 9.36 -21.64
C ILE A 260 -12.70 10.62 -22.49
N THR A 261 -11.45 10.96 -22.82
CA THR A 261 -11.14 12.13 -23.64
C THR A 261 -11.72 12.01 -25.06
N LYS A 262 -11.66 10.81 -25.65
CA LYS A 262 -12.28 10.53 -26.95
C LYS A 262 -13.79 10.60 -26.85
N THR A 263 -14.37 10.01 -25.80
CA THR A 263 -15.81 10.01 -25.55
C THR A 263 -16.33 11.44 -25.33
N LEU A 264 -15.61 12.26 -24.57
CA LEU A 264 -15.92 13.68 -24.39
C LEU A 264 -15.92 14.45 -25.73
N LYS A 265 -14.96 14.17 -26.61
CA LYS A 265 -14.92 14.76 -27.97
C LYS A 265 -16.06 14.26 -28.84
N THR A 266 -16.45 13.00 -28.70
CA THR A 266 -17.51 12.37 -29.49
C THR A 266 -18.89 12.86 -29.07
N ILE A 267 -19.13 12.97 -27.75
CA ILE A 267 -20.38 13.46 -27.17
C ILE A 267 -20.60 14.95 -27.53
N GLY A 268 -19.52 15.73 -27.60
CA GLY A 268 -19.60 17.15 -27.99
C GLY A 268 -20.08 17.41 -29.43
N ASN A 269 -20.07 16.38 -30.28
CA ASN A 269 -20.41 16.50 -31.72
C ASN A 269 -21.53 15.55 -32.17
N ALA A 270 -22.15 14.79 -31.28
CA ALA A 270 -23.13 13.76 -31.63
C ALA A 270 -24.57 14.21 -31.34
N THR A 271 -25.49 13.75 -32.14
CA THR A 271 -26.94 13.93 -31.97
C THR A 271 -27.58 12.85 -31.12
N GLU A 272 -26.89 11.75 -30.93
CA GLU A 272 -27.29 10.62 -30.06
C GLU A 272 -26.13 10.24 -29.14
N CYS A 273 -26.43 9.87 -27.92
CA CYS A 273 -25.42 9.47 -26.94
C CYS A 273 -24.72 8.16 -27.38
N PRO A 274 -23.42 8.16 -27.64
CA PRO A 274 -22.70 6.95 -28.08
C PRO A 274 -22.57 5.88 -26.99
N ILE A 275 -23.01 6.18 -25.76
CA ILE A 275 -22.89 5.30 -24.60
C ILE A 275 -24.22 4.58 -24.34
N CYS A 276 -25.37 5.24 -24.48
CA CYS A 276 -26.68 4.66 -24.16
C CYS A 276 -27.67 4.67 -25.33
N GLY A 277 -27.35 5.25 -26.49
CA GLY A 277 -28.19 5.26 -27.68
C GLY A 277 -29.42 6.18 -27.61
N SER A 278 -29.59 6.97 -26.54
CA SER A 278 -30.68 7.93 -26.41
C SER A 278 -30.35 9.25 -27.11
N THR A 279 -31.36 9.93 -27.61
CA THR A 279 -31.23 11.30 -28.15
C THR A 279 -30.70 12.23 -27.05
N LEU A 280 -29.66 12.97 -27.38
CA LEU A 280 -29.03 13.93 -26.47
C LEU A 280 -29.95 15.14 -26.31
N ASP A 281 -30.69 15.21 -25.18
CA ASP A 281 -31.25 16.47 -24.71
C ASP A 281 -30.20 17.24 -23.88
N GLU A 282 -30.40 18.54 -23.69
CA GLU A 282 -29.41 19.39 -22.99
C GLU A 282 -29.15 18.97 -21.55
N GLY A 283 -30.10 18.28 -20.89
CA GLY A 283 -29.97 17.79 -19.53
C GLY A 283 -29.10 16.52 -19.42
N HIS A 284 -29.37 15.56 -20.27
CA HIS A 284 -28.71 14.27 -20.27
C HIS A 284 -27.25 14.36 -20.75
N ALA A 285 -27.01 15.21 -21.76
CA ALA A 285 -25.65 15.47 -22.22
C ALA A 285 -24.79 16.16 -21.16
N LYS A 286 -25.37 17.05 -20.39
CA LYS A 286 -24.65 17.80 -19.34
C LYS A 286 -24.25 16.90 -18.20
N GLU A 287 -25.15 16.06 -17.72
CA GLU A 287 -24.88 15.13 -16.61
C GLU A 287 -23.80 14.09 -16.94
N HIS A 288 -23.88 13.51 -18.16
CA HIS A 288 -22.84 12.60 -18.64
C HIS A 288 -21.49 13.30 -18.88
N LEU A 289 -21.51 14.51 -19.41
CA LEU A 289 -20.31 15.32 -19.62
C LEU A 289 -19.67 15.73 -18.30
N ASP A 290 -20.47 16.13 -17.33
CA ASP A 290 -19.95 16.54 -16.02
C ASP A 290 -19.35 15.35 -15.25
N LYS A 291 -19.98 14.17 -15.37
CA LYS A 291 -19.43 12.93 -14.80
C LYS A 291 -18.11 12.53 -15.46
N LEU A 292 -18.08 12.48 -16.79
CA LEU A 292 -16.86 12.14 -17.52
C LEU A 292 -15.74 13.16 -17.30
N LYS A 293 -16.08 14.44 -17.12
CA LYS A 293 -15.11 15.49 -16.76
C LYS A 293 -14.59 15.30 -15.33
N ALA A 294 -15.46 14.90 -14.39
CA ALA A 294 -15.04 14.61 -13.04
C ALA A 294 -14.10 13.39 -12.99
N ASP A 295 -14.46 12.32 -13.70
CA ASP A 295 -13.63 11.11 -13.81
C ASP A 295 -12.28 11.43 -14.48
N LEU A 296 -12.31 12.23 -15.55
CA LEU A 296 -11.10 12.71 -16.23
C LEU A 296 -10.22 13.55 -15.29
N LYS A 297 -10.85 14.42 -14.51
CA LYS A 297 -10.14 15.25 -13.54
C LYS A 297 -9.44 14.42 -12.48
N VAL A 298 -10.09 13.38 -11.97
CA VAL A 298 -9.47 12.45 -11.00
C VAL A 298 -8.30 11.70 -11.64
N LEU A 299 -8.46 11.25 -12.89
CA LEU A 299 -7.35 10.61 -13.60
C LEU A 299 -6.19 11.57 -13.82
N ASP A 300 -6.46 12.81 -14.20
CA ASP A 300 -5.44 13.82 -14.51
C ASP A 300 -4.77 14.43 -13.28
N GLU A 301 -5.54 14.70 -12.21
CA GLU A 301 -5.04 15.41 -11.04
C GLU A 301 -4.54 14.46 -9.94
N ASP A 302 -5.06 13.22 -9.87
CA ASP A 302 -4.75 12.29 -8.78
C ASP A 302 -4.19 10.96 -9.28
N THR A 303 -4.94 10.19 -10.05
CA THR A 303 -4.56 8.80 -10.38
C THR A 303 -3.30 8.71 -11.23
N ILE A 304 -3.26 9.39 -12.36
CA ILE A 304 -2.11 9.34 -13.28
C ILE A 304 -0.87 10.00 -12.67
N PRO A 305 -0.96 11.19 -12.03
CA PRO A 305 0.20 11.77 -11.37
C PRO A 305 0.76 10.89 -10.25
N ASN A 306 -0.12 10.25 -9.47
CA ASN A 306 0.32 9.35 -8.40
C ASN A 306 0.99 8.09 -8.95
N LEU A 307 0.42 7.46 -9.98
CA LEU A 307 1.03 6.32 -10.64
C LEU A 307 2.36 6.67 -11.32
N LYS A 308 2.43 7.84 -11.97
CA LYS A 308 3.69 8.36 -12.55
C LYS A 308 4.73 8.66 -11.49
N LYS A 309 4.29 9.14 -10.33
CA LYS A 309 5.19 9.34 -9.19
C LYS A 309 5.73 8.01 -8.69
N LEU A 310 4.88 7.00 -8.53
CA LEU A 310 5.30 5.65 -8.16
C LEU A 310 6.22 5.02 -9.22
N GLU A 311 5.94 5.24 -10.49
CA GLU A 311 6.80 4.81 -11.60
C GLU A 311 8.17 5.49 -11.56
N THR A 312 8.19 6.80 -11.30
CA THR A 312 9.46 7.53 -11.14
C THR A 312 10.24 7.07 -9.92
N GLU A 313 9.56 6.80 -8.81
CA GLU A 313 10.17 6.25 -7.60
C GLU A 313 10.70 4.83 -7.81
N TYR A 314 9.93 3.99 -8.52
CA TYR A 314 10.40 2.67 -8.93
C TYR A 314 11.61 2.76 -9.84
N ASN A 315 11.53 3.60 -10.87
CA ASN A 315 12.64 3.79 -11.81
C ASN A 315 13.89 4.34 -11.12
N ALA A 316 13.70 5.23 -10.14
CA ALA A 316 14.80 5.71 -9.32
C ALA A 316 15.45 4.58 -8.50
N LYS A 317 14.66 3.70 -7.91
CA LYS A 317 15.15 2.50 -7.20
C LYS A 317 15.85 1.53 -8.16
N LYS A 318 15.26 1.27 -9.32
CA LYS A 318 15.83 0.41 -10.35
C LYS A 318 17.14 0.99 -10.88
N ASN A 319 17.17 2.30 -11.16
CA ASN A 319 18.38 2.98 -11.61
C ASN A 319 19.47 2.95 -10.55
N ALA A 320 19.12 3.17 -9.28
CA ALA A 320 20.07 3.06 -8.17
C ALA A 320 20.64 1.62 -8.03
N ALA A 321 19.79 0.61 -8.20
CA ALA A 321 20.25 -0.79 -8.21
C ALA A 321 21.13 -1.10 -9.43
N LEU A 322 20.76 -0.59 -10.62
CA LEU A 322 21.56 -0.72 -11.84
C LEU A 322 22.90 0.01 -11.74
N GLU A 323 22.90 1.18 -11.13
CA GLU A 323 24.12 1.95 -10.90
C GLU A 323 25.05 1.23 -9.92
N ASN A 324 24.49 0.62 -8.88
CA ASN A 324 25.26 -0.23 -7.99
C ASN A 324 25.81 -1.48 -8.68
N GLN A 325 25.03 -2.11 -9.55
CA GLN A 325 25.52 -3.24 -10.33
C GLN A 325 26.68 -2.82 -11.25
N LYS A 326 26.57 -1.66 -11.91
CA LYS A 326 27.69 -1.10 -12.70
C LYS A 326 28.92 -0.86 -11.84
N ILE A 327 28.73 -0.34 -10.63
CA ILE A 327 29.84 -0.14 -9.68
C ILE A 327 30.46 -1.49 -9.29
N ILE A 328 29.65 -2.52 -9.05
CA ILE A 328 30.14 -3.89 -8.78
C ILE A 328 30.94 -4.43 -9.96
N ASP A 329 30.41 -4.28 -11.17
CA ASP A 329 31.05 -4.77 -12.39
C ASP A 329 32.39 -4.05 -12.66
N GLU A 330 32.40 -2.72 -12.53
CA GLU A 330 33.62 -1.91 -12.65
C GLU A 330 34.68 -2.28 -11.61
N ILE A 331 34.26 -2.52 -10.37
CA ILE A 331 35.17 -2.96 -9.30
C ILE A 331 35.68 -4.38 -9.59
N THR A 332 34.79 -5.27 -10.06
CA THR A 332 35.13 -6.65 -10.39
C THR A 332 36.20 -6.69 -11.49
N ASP A 333 36.04 -5.88 -12.52
CA ASP A 333 37.04 -5.84 -13.62
C ASP A 333 38.36 -5.22 -13.17
N ARG A 334 38.34 -4.20 -12.33
CA ARG A 334 39.55 -3.65 -11.69
C ARG A 334 40.24 -4.70 -10.81
N VAL A 335 39.47 -5.49 -10.05
CA VAL A 335 40.02 -6.58 -9.23
C VAL A 335 40.69 -7.64 -10.11
N LYS A 336 40.06 -8.06 -11.21
CA LYS A 336 40.67 -9.02 -12.16
C LYS A 336 41.98 -8.51 -12.78
N GLU A 337 41.99 -7.25 -13.20
CA GLU A 337 43.18 -6.61 -13.72
C GLU A 337 44.31 -6.55 -12.69
N GLN A 338 44.00 -6.21 -11.47
CA GLN A 338 44.96 -6.18 -10.36
C GLN A 338 45.51 -7.58 -10.03
N ILE A 339 44.63 -8.61 -10.07
CA ILE A 339 45.05 -10.02 -9.88
C ILE A 339 46.04 -10.44 -10.98
N PHE A 340 45.74 -10.13 -12.24
CA PHE A 340 46.65 -10.44 -13.36
C PHE A 340 48.00 -9.73 -13.21
N ASN A 341 47.96 -8.41 -12.99
CA ASN A 341 49.17 -7.61 -12.82
C ASN A 341 50.01 -8.05 -11.61
N LYS A 342 49.33 -8.45 -10.52
CA LYS A 342 49.97 -9.04 -9.34
C LYS A 342 50.77 -10.29 -9.71
N GLY A 343 50.18 -11.22 -10.45
CA GLY A 343 50.87 -12.46 -10.86
C GLY A 343 52.14 -12.21 -11.69
N VAL A 344 52.10 -11.22 -12.58
CA VAL A 344 53.25 -10.82 -13.39
C VAL A 344 54.38 -10.25 -12.52
N TYR A 345 54.02 -9.36 -11.59
CA TYR A 345 55.03 -8.72 -10.72
C TYR A 345 55.56 -9.69 -9.64
N GLU A 346 54.71 -10.61 -9.12
CA GLU A 346 55.14 -11.66 -8.17
C GLU A 346 56.23 -12.52 -8.78
N LYS A 347 56.10 -12.91 -10.05
CA LYS A 347 57.17 -13.66 -10.76
C LYS A 347 58.45 -12.86 -10.88
N SER A 348 58.35 -11.60 -11.24
CA SER A 348 59.53 -10.71 -11.34
C SER A 348 60.24 -10.53 -9.98
N ILE A 349 59.46 -10.41 -8.89
CA ILE A 349 59.99 -10.32 -7.51
C ILE A 349 60.66 -11.64 -7.11
N GLU A 350 60.04 -12.78 -7.46
CA GLU A 350 60.61 -14.08 -7.14
C GLU A 350 62.02 -14.25 -7.76
N ASP A 351 62.19 -13.83 -9.03
CA ASP A 351 63.48 -13.87 -9.71
C ASP A 351 64.50 -12.90 -9.10
N LEU A 352 64.05 -11.72 -8.66
CA LEU A 352 64.89 -10.76 -7.95
C LEU A 352 65.23 -11.23 -6.54
N LYS A 353 64.28 -11.87 -5.85
CA LYS A 353 64.51 -12.48 -4.52
C LYS A 353 65.56 -13.58 -4.58
N LYS A 354 65.56 -14.39 -5.66
CA LYS A 354 66.66 -15.37 -5.89
C LYS A 354 68.02 -14.70 -6.01
N LYS A 355 68.10 -13.57 -6.73
CA LYS A 355 69.31 -12.77 -6.83
C LYS A 355 69.69 -12.09 -5.52
N ILE A 356 68.72 -11.59 -4.77
CA ILE A 356 68.92 -11.02 -3.43
C ILE A 356 69.30 -12.10 -2.43
N GLU A 357 68.80 -13.33 -2.56
CA GLU A 357 69.13 -14.43 -1.66
C GLU A 357 70.58 -14.86 -1.83
N GLU A 358 71.14 -14.77 -3.04
CA GLU A 358 72.58 -14.89 -3.27
C GLU A 358 73.40 -13.79 -2.56
N ILE A 359 72.79 -12.58 -2.47
CA ILE A 359 73.39 -11.45 -1.75
C ILE A 359 73.03 -11.48 -0.25
N LYS A 360 71.88 -12.07 0.14
CA LYS A 360 71.34 -12.22 1.48
C LYS A 360 72.15 -13.06 2.44
N ASN A 361 73.05 -13.87 1.96
CA ASN A 361 74.08 -14.40 2.86
C ASN A 361 74.80 -13.30 3.63
N LYS A 362 74.47 -12.05 3.34
CA LYS A 362 74.86 -10.82 4.05
C LYS A 362 73.79 -10.17 4.93
N LYS A 363 72.57 -10.72 5.02
CA LYS A 363 71.56 -10.45 6.04
C LYS A 363 70.84 -9.09 6.11
N CYS A 364 70.18 -8.61 5.11
CA CYS A 364 69.17 -7.61 5.30
C CYS A 364 67.92 -7.92 4.44
N GLU A 365 66.79 -8.13 5.07
CA GLU A 365 65.60 -8.72 4.42
C GLU A 365 64.39 -7.79 4.38
N LEU A 366 64.54 -6.51 4.78
CA LEU A 366 63.38 -5.64 4.97
C LEU A 366 63.38 -4.46 3.99
N THR A 367 62.26 -4.26 3.28
CA THR A 367 62.02 -3.12 2.39
C THR A 367 60.88 -2.27 2.90
N LEU A 368 61.10 -0.94 2.97
CA LEU A 368 60.11 0.04 3.41
C LEU A 368 58.97 0.24 2.40
N ASP A 369 59.27 0.06 1.14
CA ASP A 369 58.37 0.41 0.07
C ASP A 369 57.17 -0.51 -0.06
N GLU A 370 57.31 -1.73 0.46
CA GLU A 370 56.17 -2.64 0.62
C GLU A 370 55.06 -2.07 1.47
N HIS A 371 55.41 -1.60 2.62
CA HIS A 371 54.43 -1.03 3.53
C HIS A 371 53.88 0.31 3.07
N GLN A 372 54.71 1.14 2.43
CA GLN A 372 54.26 2.42 1.91
C GLN A 372 53.21 2.25 0.81
N LYS A 373 53.45 1.34 -0.12
CA LYS A 373 52.46 1.09 -1.15
C LYS A 373 51.22 0.40 -0.69
N LEU A 374 51.31 -0.47 0.27
CA LEU A 374 50.14 -0.99 0.92
C LEU A 374 49.34 0.14 1.55
N ILE A 375 49.99 1.17 2.08
CA ILE A 375 49.32 2.37 2.63
C ILE A 375 48.63 3.15 1.49
N ASP A 376 49.31 3.43 0.40
CA ASP A 376 48.76 4.20 -0.72
C ASP A 376 47.54 3.49 -1.30
N GLU A 377 47.63 2.22 -1.47
CA GLU A 377 46.54 1.38 -1.86
C GLU A 377 45.42 1.36 -0.84
N LEU A 378 45.67 1.25 0.44
CA LEU A 378 44.64 1.33 1.46
C LEU A 378 43.98 2.71 1.44
N ASN A 379 44.69 3.75 1.12
CA ASN A 379 44.11 5.10 0.99
C ASN A 379 43.13 5.20 -0.19
N GLU A 380 43.45 4.66 -1.36
CA GLU A 380 42.48 4.62 -2.47
C GLU A 380 41.20 3.90 -2.06
N LYS A 381 41.31 2.83 -1.29
CA LYS A 381 40.17 2.08 -0.77
C LYS A 381 39.36 2.88 0.21
N VAL A 382 40.01 3.55 1.09
CA VAL A 382 39.39 4.47 2.03
C VAL A 382 38.61 5.55 1.29
N GLU A 383 39.19 6.15 0.24
CA GLU A 383 38.49 7.16 -0.57
C GLU A 383 37.21 6.60 -1.21
N ILE A 384 37.29 5.42 -1.79
CA ILE A 384 36.12 4.78 -2.42
C ILE A 384 35.03 4.45 -1.36
N LEU A 385 35.44 3.93 -0.20
CA LEU A 385 34.52 3.66 0.89
C LEU A 385 33.89 4.93 1.45
N GLN A 386 34.66 5.99 1.63
CA GLN A 386 34.15 7.28 2.08
C GLN A 386 33.13 7.84 1.11
N LYS A 387 33.37 7.78 -0.19
CA LYS A 387 32.41 8.18 -1.22
C LYS A 387 31.11 7.39 -1.10
N ASN A 388 31.20 6.06 -0.96
CA ASN A 388 29.99 5.23 -0.79
C ASN A 388 29.25 5.53 0.50
N ILE A 389 29.95 5.72 1.61
CA ILE A 389 29.34 6.10 2.89
C ILE A 389 28.61 7.42 2.73
N SER A 390 29.21 8.39 2.01
CA SER A 390 28.59 9.68 1.71
C SER A 390 27.30 9.53 0.90
N GLU A 391 27.32 8.70 -0.15
CA GLU A 391 26.14 8.41 -0.98
C GLU A 391 25.02 7.75 -0.18
N ILE A 392 25.36 6.76 0.65
CA ILE A 392 24.38 6.08 1.53
C ILE A 392 23.84 7.07 2.57
N THR A 393 24.71 7.91 3.14
CA THR A 393 24.30 8.93 4.12
C THR A 393 23.27 9.88 3.50
N HIS A 394 23.51 10.32 2.28
CA HIS A 394 22.57 11.18 1.57
C HIS A 394 21.22 10.50 1.31
N LYS A 395 21.24 9.20 0.97
CA LYS A 395 19.98 8.41 0.84
C LYS A 395 19.23 8.33 2.18
N ILE A 396 19.95 8.06 3.26
CA ILE A 396 19.39 8.01 4.62
C ILE A 396 18.75 9.37 5.00
N GLU A 397 19.40 10.48 4.66
CA GLU A 397 18.86 11.82 4.92
C GLU A 397 17.56 12.08 4.15
N ILE A 398 17.52 11.69 2.87
CA ILE A 398 16.31 11.79 2.05
C ILE A 398 15.21 10.92 2.66
N ASP A 399 15.53 9.67 3.01
CA ASP A 399 14.56 8.76 3.58
C ASP A 399 14.04 9.22 4.95
N ASN A 400 14.88 9.81 5.77
CA ASN A 400 14.42 10.40 7.04
C ASN A 400 13.41 11.53 6.77
N LYS A 401 13.68 12.44 5.83
CA LYS A 401 12.72 13.48 5.43
C LYS A 401 11.42 12.89 4.86
N LEU A 402 11.52 11.83 4.05
CA LEU A 402 10.34 11.14 3.55
C LEU A 402 9.54 10.46 4.67
N ILE A 403 10.21 9.87 5.66
CA ILE A 403 9.58 9.28 6.84
C ILE A 403 8.81 10.34 7.63
N ASP A 404 9.38 11.52 7.82
CA ASP A 404 8.71 12.62 8.50
C ASP A 404 7.49 13.11 7.68
N VAL A 405 7.67 13.32 6.39
CA VAL A 405 6.59 13.76 5.50
C VAL A 405 5.45 12.73 5.40
N LEU A 406 5.78 11.44 5.33
CA LEU A 406 4.80 10.34 5.27
C LEU A 406 4.31 9.90 6.67
N GLY A 407 4.90 10.45 7.72
CA GLY A 407 4.56 10.18 9.11
C GLY A 407 3.19 10.72 9.52
N ASP A 408 2.82 10.43 10.76
CA ASP A 408 1.51 10.81 11.29
C ASP A 408 1.29 12.32 11.36
N GLU A 409 2.35 13.09 11.57
CA GLU A 409 2.30 14.56 11.64
C GLU A 409 2.55 15.25 10.29
N GLY A 410 2.89 14.49 9.26
CA GLY A 410 3.18 14.98 7.92
C GLY A 410 1.96 15.11 7.02
N LEU A 411 2.06 14.55 5.81
CA LEU A 411 1.00 14.60 4.79
C LEU A 411 -0.33 14.04 5.29
N ARG A 412 -0.32 12.99 6.13
CA ARG A 412 -1.56 12.43 6.68
C ARG A 412 -2.30 13.45 7.53
N MET A 413 -1.61 14.14 8.44
CA MET A 413 -2.23 15.19 9.24
C MET A 413 -2.74 16.34 8.38
N TYR A 414 -2.01 16.70 7.31
CA TYR A 414 -2.48 17.69 6.35
C TYR A 414 -3.81 17.27 5.70
N PHE A 415 -3.90 16.02 5.24
CA PHE A 415 -5.14 15.49 4.69
C PHE A 415 -6.25 15.46 5.73
N PHE A 416 -5.98 14.98 6.93
CA PHE A 416 -6.98 14.99 8.01
C PHE A 416 -7.48 16.40 8.30
N LYS A 417 -6.62 17.38 8.43
CA LYS A 417 -7.02 18.78 8.65
C LYS A 417 -7.93 19.32 7.55
N LYS A 418 -7.80 18.84 6.32
CA LYS A 418 -8.65 19.24 5.20
C LYS A 418 -9.96 18.45 5.12
N LEU A 419 -9.93 17.19 5.48
CA LEU A 419 -11.06 16.27 5.29
C LEU A 419 -11.96 16.20 6.52
N LEU A 420 -11.41 16.32 7.72
CA LEU A 420 -12.19 16.26 8.95
C LEU A 420 -13.28 17.32 9.07
N PRO A 421 -13.11 18.58 8.66
CA PRO A 421 -14.20 19.54 8.69
C PRO A 421 -15.40 19.09 7.84
N VAL A 422 -15.16 18.43 6.71
CA VAL A 422 -16.22 17.88 5.85
C VAL A 422 -16.91 16.71 6.57
N LEU A 423 -16.13 15.82 7.17
CA LEU A 423 -16.63 14.70 7.95
C LEU A 423 -17.46 15.19 9.15
N ASN A 424 -16.90 16.09 9.95
CA ASN A 424 -17.58 16.66 11.12
C ASN A 424 -18.88 17.37 10.71
N GLY A 425 -18.85 18.13 9.62
CA GLY A 425 -20.04 18.78 9.07
C GLY A 425 -21.13 17.79 8.66
N LYS A 426 -20.74 16.70 7.98
CA LYS A 426 -21.66 15.64 7.56
C LYS A 426 -22.25 14.89 8.77
N ILE A 427 -21.42 14.54 9.75
CA ILE A 427 -21.88 13.87 10.97
C ILE A 427 -22.90 14.74 11.70
N ASN A 428 -22.59 16.01 11.92
CA ASN A 428 -23.49 16.92 12.62
C ASN A 428 -24.78 17.18 11.82
N HIS A 429 -24.71 17.19 10.49
CA HIS A 429 -25.90 17.24 9.64
C HIS A 429 -26.82 16.04 9.87
N TYR A 430 -26.28 14.81 9.94
CA TYR A 430 -27.09 13.62 10.23
C TYR A 430 -27.57 13.58 11.67
N LEU A 431 -26.77 14.02 12.65
CA LEU A 431 -27.21 14.14 14.04
C LEU A 431 -28.42 15.06 14.17
N GLN A 432 -28.44 16.18 13.44
CA GLN A 432 -29.59 17.08 13.38
C GLN A 432 -30.82 16.41 12.72
N LYS A 433 -30.60 15.68 11.61
CA LYS A 433 -31.69 14.91 10.96
C LYS A 433 -32.29 13.85 11.87
N PHE A 434 -31.50 13.25 12.74
CA PHE A 434 -31.97 12.32 13.77
C PHE A 434 -32.53 13.01 15.01
N GLU A 435 -32.71 14.31 14.99
CA GLU A 435 -33.18 15.12 16.10
C GLU A 435 -32.40 14.88 17.40
N LEU A 436 -31.11 14.61 17.29
CA LEU A 436 -30.23 14.44 18.44
C LEU A 436 -29.51 15.77 18.72
N PRO A 437 -29.77 16.43 19.86
CA PRO A 437 -29.17 17.73 20.17
C PRO A 437 -27.71 17.59 20.64
N VAL A 438 -26.91 16.90 19.85
CA VAL A 438 -25.50 16.58 20.10
C VAL A 438 -24.67 17.10 18.96
N THR A 439 -23.47 17.59 19.26
CA THR A 439 -22.43 17.87 18.29
C THR A 439 -21.27 16.90 18.51
N LEU A 440 -20.73 16.38 17.42
CA LEU A 440 -19.58 15.48 17.42
C LEU A 440 -18.51 16.07 16.52
N GLU A 441 -17.31 16.19 17.04
CA GLU A 441 -16.15 16.67 16.32
C GLU A 441 -14.96 15.74 16.53
N PHE A 442 -14.25 15.43 15.47
CA PHE A 442 -12.95 14.76 15.50
C PHE A 442 -11.85 15.77 15.23
N ASP A 443 -10.80 15.70 16.05
CA ASP A 443 -9.56 16.44 15.80
C ASP A 443 -8.63 15.66 14.84
N SER A 444 -7.54 16.29 14.43
CA SER A 444 -6.56 15.68 13.52
C SER A 444 -5.82 14.47 14.12
N PHE A 445 -5.95 14.22 15.40
CA PHE A 445 -5.45 13.05 16.10
C PHE A 445 -6.49 11.94 16.25
N MET A 446 -7.71 12.17 15.73
CA MET A 446 -8.88 11.29 15.84
C MET A 446 -9.42 11.13 17.26
N ASN A 447 -9.18 12.12 18.13
CA ASN A 447 -9.90 12.22 19.38
C ASN A 447 -11.29 12.81 19.10
N GLU A 448 -12.28 12.22 19.69
CA GLU A 448 -13.66 12.73 19.62
C GLU A 448 -13.98 13.68 20.76
N THR A 449 -14.72 14.72 20.43
CA THR A 449 -15.39 15.62 21.39
C THR A 449 -16.88 15.58 21.11
N ILE A 450 -17.66 15.11 22.06
CA ILE A 450 -19.12 15.01 21.96
C ILE A 450 -19.74 16.00 22.96
N LYS A 451 -20.59 16.89 22.48
CA LYS A 451 -21.23 17.92 23.34
C LYS A 451 -22.74 17.89 23.22
N THR A 452 -23.39 17.97 24.34
CA THR A 452 -24.83 18.28 24.45
C THR A 452 -24.97 19.69 25.00
N GLY A 453 -25.29 20.65 24.13
CA GLY A 453 -25.26 22.07 24.46
C GLY A 453 -23.86 22.53 24.89
N ARG A 454 -23.66 22.86 26.17
CA ARG A 454 -22.38 23.33 26.72
C ARG A 454 -21.57 22.22 27.42
N PHE A 455 -22.14 21.03 27.57
CA PHE A 455 -21.57 19.95 28.35
C PHE A 455 -20.92 18.93 27.44
N GLU A 456 -19.69 18.59 27.74
CA GLU A 456 -18.96 17.49 27.10
C GLU A 456 -19.34 16.17 27.75
N GLN A 457 -19.58 15.14 26.93
CA GLN A 457 -19.99 13.82 27.36
C GLN A 457 -19.17 12.75 26.68
N GLN A 458 -18.95 11.64 27.35
CA GLN A 458 -18.35 10.46 26.75
C GLN A 458 -19.41 9.61 26.07
N TYR A 459 -19.03 8.93 24.98
CA TYR A 459 -19.92 8.07 24.19
C TYR A 459 -20.69 7.06 25.05
N ASN A 460 -20.05 6.50 26.09
CA ASN A 460 -20.69 5.52 26.98
C ASN A 460 -21.73 6.10 27.93
N GLN A 461 -21.83 7.41 28.06
CA GLN A 461 -22.80 8.09 28.90
C GLN A 461 -24.17 8.25 28.20
N PHE A 462 -24.19 8.08 26.88
CA PHE A 462 -25.44 8.14 26.11
C PHE A 462 -26.26 6.87 26.28
N SER A 463 -27.58 7.01 26.23
CA SER A 463 -28.50 5.88 26.18
C SER A 463 -28.26 4.99 24.97
N GLY A 464 -28.77 3.78 24.97
CA GLY A 464 -28.63 2.86 23.85
C GLY A 464 -29.17 3.45 22.54
N GLY A 465 -30.34 4.09 22.58
CA GLY A 465 -30.94 4.72 21.41
C GLY A 465 -30.16 5.92 20.88
N GLU A 466 -29.62 6.75 21.78
CA GLU A 466 -28.74 7.87 21.36
C GLU A 466 -27.45 7.38 20.74
N ARG A 467 -26.79 6.38 21.32
CA ARG A 467 -25.59 5.77 20.75
C ARG A 467 -25.86 5.22 19.35
N SER A 468 -26.97 4.53 19.15
CA SER A 468 -27.36 4.01 17.86
C SER A 468 -27.51 5.13 16.82
N ARG A 469 -28.14 6.26 17.19
CA ARG A 469 -28.24 7.43 16.29
C ARG A 469 -26.90 8.09 15.99
N ILE A 470 -25.99 8.18 16.97
CA ILE A 470 -24.63 8.68 16.77
C ILE A 470 -23.88 7.76 15.80
N ASP A 471 -23.92 6.46 16.02
CA ASP A 471 -23.24 5.48 15.16
C ASP A 471 -23.75 5.56 13.72
N MET A 472 -25.07 5.68 13.55
CA MET A 472 -25.66 5.82 12.21
C MET A 472 -25.31 7.13 11.53
N ALA A 473 -25.25 8.24 12.26
CA ALA A 473 -24.81 9.52 11.72
C ALA A 473 -23.39 9.44 11.18
N ILE A 474 -22.49 8.77 11.91
CA ILE A 474 -21.13 8.52 11.48
C ILE A 474 -21.10 7.65 10.23
N LEU A 475 -21.83 6.54 10.22
CA LEU A 475 -21.82 5.56 9.12
C LEU A 475 -22.39 6.16 7.82
N LEU A 476 -23.51 6.89 7.91
CA LEU A 476 -24.07 7.59 6.75
C LEU A 476 -23.12 8.68 6.23
N SER A 477 -22.42 9.35 7.13
CA SER A 477 -21.40 10.33 6.74
C SER A 477 -20.23 9.68 6.00
N PHE A 478 -19.77 8.51 6.46
CA PHE A 478 -18.74 7.73 5.77
C PHE A 478 -19.20 7.27 4.39
N PHE A 479 -20.45 6.82 4.30
CA PHE A 479 -21.05 6.42 3.03
C PHE A 479 -21.09 7.59 2.03
N ASP A 480 -21.60 8.75 2.46
CA ASP A 480 -21.66 9.96 1.63
C ASP A 480 -20.26 10.43 1.19
N ILE A 481 -19.33 10.49 2.13
CA ILE A 481 -17.96 10.96 1.85
C ILE A 481 -17.25 10.01 0.92
N SER A 482 -17.42 8.71 1.13
CA SER A 482 -16.81 7.71 0.25
C SER A 482 -17.28 7.84 -1.20
N LYS A 483 -18.55 8.19 -1.42
CA LYS A 483 -19.08 8.50 -2.75
C LYS A 483 -18.45 9.75 -3.38
N ILE A 484 -18.13 10.75 -2.57
CA ILE A 484 -17.58 12.03 -3.05
C ILE A 484 -16.10 11.89 -3.40
N ILE A 485 -15.34 11.14 -2.59
CA ILE A 485 -13.86 11.11 -2.67
C ILE A 485 -13.36 9.91 -3.46
N SER A 486 -14.00 8.77 -3.32
CA SER A 486 -13.62 7.56 -4.03
C SER A 486 -14.36 7.49 -5.37
N ASN A 487 -13.66 7.05 -6.42
CA ASN A 487 -14.27 6.85 -7.74
C ASN A 487 -15.27 5.69 -7.79
N TRP A 488 -15.77 5.24 -6.65
CA TRP A 488 -16.81 4.24 -6.62
C TRP A 488 -18.15 4.87 -6.23
N SER A 489 -19.19 4.44 -6.88
CA SER A 489 -20.56 4.75 -6.49
C SER A 489 -21.27 3.43 -6.20
N CYS A 490 -21.86 3.32 -5.02
CA CYS A 490 -22.69 2.18 -4.66
C CYS A 490 -24.13 2.67 -4.49
N SER A 491 -25.04 2.07 -5.25
CA SER A 491 -26.48 2.32 -5.11
C SER A 491 -27.13 1.41 -4.08
N PHE A 492 -26.35 0.81 -3.19
CA PHE A 492 -26.81 -0.19 -2.25
C PHE A 492 -26.23 0.06 -0.87
N LEU A 493 -27.07 0.06 0.16
CA LEU A 493 -26.74 0.11 1.58
C LEU A 493 -27.60 -0.88 2.33
N MET A 494 -27.00 -1.76 3.13
CA MET A 494 -27.73 -2.71 3.95
C MET A 494 -27.40 -2.54 5.42
N ILE A 495 -28.43 -2.43 6.24
CA ILE A 495 -28.36 -2.22 7.69
C ILE A 495 -28.99 -3.44 8.37
N ASP A 496 -28.18 -4.26 9.03
CA ASP A 496 -28.62 -5.51 9.67
C ASP A 496 -28.64 -5.37 11.19
N GLU A 497 -29.81 -5.45 11.78
CA GLU A 497 -30.08 -5.49 13.24
C GLU A 497 -29.46 -4.34 14.08
N LEU A 498 -28.83 -3.35 13.46
CA LEU A 498 -28.21 -2.24 14.18
C LEU A 498 -29.24 -1.45 15.00
N LEU A 499 -30.46 -1.40 14.52
CA LEU A 499 -31.57 -0.68 15.14
C LEU A 499 -32.23 -1.46 16.25
N ASP A 500 -32.21 -2.77 16.19
CA ASP A 500 -32.97 -3.64 17.10
C ASP A 500 -32.43 -3.64 18.53
N ALA A 501 -31.13 -3.40 18.69
CA ALA A 501 -30.45 -3.50 19.97
C ALA A 501 -30.68 -2.30 20.89
N TYR A 502 -30.93 -1.09 20.34
CA TYR A 502 -30.77 0.14 21.11
C TYR A 502 -31.84 1.21 20.87
N VAL A 503 -32.68 1.12 19.85
CA VAL A 503 -33.60 2.20 19.49
C VAL A 503 -34.99 1.92 20.06
N ASP A 504 -35.61 2.92 20.75
CA ASP A 504 -37.01 2.92 21.10
C ASP A 504 -37.88 3.13 19.83
N ASN A 505 -39.19 2.95 19.95
CA ASN A 505 -40.11 3.03 18.81
C ASN A 505 -40.10 4.42 18.16
N ASP A 506 -40.10 5.50 18.95
CA ASP A 506 -40.06 6.88 18.45
C ASP A 506 -38.74 7.19 17.72
N GLY A 507 -37.64 6.77 18.32
CA GLY A 507 -36.31 6.88 17.68
C GLY A 507 -36.21 6.08 16.38
N LEU A 508 -36.84 4.91 16.31
CA LEU A 508 -36.88 4.09 15.12
C LEU A 508 -37.71 4.74 14.00
N GLU A 509 -38.86 5.31 14.31
CA GLU A 509 -39.67 6.02 13.32
C GLU A 509 -38.95 7.23 12.73
N LYS A 510 -38.32 8.04 13.55
CA LYS A 510 -37.52 9.20 13.14
C LYS A 510 -36.33 8.77 12.27
N PHE A 511 -35.66 7.69 12.67
CA PHE A 511 -34.58 7.13 11.90
C PHE A 511 -35.05 6.67 10.52
N MET A 512 -36.10 5.90 10.44
CA MET A 512 -36.65 5.39 9.18
C MET A 512 -37.14 6.53 8.27
N SER A 513 -37.79 7.54 8.85
CA SER A 513 -38.19 8.75 8.12
C SER A 513 -36.97 9.48 7.54
N THR A 514 -35.88 9.55 8.30
CA THR A 514 -34.64 10.15 7.81
C THR A 514 -34.06 9.35 6.65
N LEU A 515 -34.00 8.01 6.74
CA LEU A 515 -33.55 7.15 5.65
C LEU A 515 -34.44 7.29 4.41
N TYR A 516 -35.76 7.36 4.61
CA TYR A 516 -36.71 7.58 3.51
C TYR A 516 -36.48 8.92 2.82
N ASN A 517 -36.25 9.99 3.55
CA ASN A 517 -35.92 11.30 2.99
C ASN A 517 -34.58 11.28 2.22
N ILE A 518 -33.60 10.52 2.68
CA ILE A 518 -32.32 10.37 1.97
C ILE A 518 -32.54 9.77 0.58
N VAL A 519 -33.32 8.72 0.46
CA VAL A 519 -33.55 8.04 -0.83
C VAL A 519 -34.54 8.76 -1.74
N THR A 520 -35.42 9.59 -1.19
CA THR A 520 -36.41 10.33 -1.97
C THR A 520 -35.93 11.71 -2.41
N GLU A 521 -35.18 12.40 -1.56
CA GLU A 521 -34.76 13.78 -1.80
C GLU A 521 -33.32 13.89 -2.26
N ASN A 522 -32.40 13.10 -1.69
CA ASN A 522 -30.96 13.28 -1.91
C ASN A 522 -30.40 12.34 -2.99
N ASP A 523 -30.76 11.07 -2.96
CA ASP A 523 -30.22 10.05 -3.88
C ASP A 523 -31.29 9.03 -4.29
N LYS A 524 -32.02 9.35 -5.34
CA LYS A 524 -33.10 8.50 -5.86
C LYS A 524 -32.62 7.17 -6.45
N SER A 525 -31.31 7.01 -6.68
CA SER A 525 -30.74 5.76 -7.17
C SER A 525 -30.35 4.79 -6.04
N LEU A 526 -30.27 5.28 -4.81
CA LEU A 526 -29.86 4.50 -3.65
C LEU A 526 -30.97 3.58 -3.16
N GLY A 527 -30.67 2.30 -3.02
CA GLY A 527 -31.49 1.33 -2.32
C GLY A 527 -30.95 1.10 -0.91
N ILE A 528 -31.73 1.48 0.11
CA ILE A 528 -31.41 1.18 1.50
C ILE A 528 -32.24 0.00 1.96
N TYR A 529 -31.58 -1.03 2.46
CA TYR A 529 -32.20 -2.25 2.96
C TYR A 529 -32.02 -2.32 4.47
N VAL A 530 -33.12 -2.26 5.20
CA VAL A 530 -33.12 -2.33 6.68
C VAL A 530 -33.63 -3.68 7.12
N ILE A 531 -32.81 -4.43 7.82
CA ILE A 531 -33.17 -5.70 8.43
C ILE A 531 -33.47 -5.47 9.91
N SER A 532 -34.71 -5.70 10.34
CA SER A 532 -35.14 -5.58 11.74
C SER A 532 -36.31 -6.48 12.05
N HIS A 533 -36.41 -6.95 13.29
CA HIS A 533 -37.57 -7.69 13.78
C HIS A 533 -38.61 -6.81 14.46
N LYS A 534 -38.28 -5.56 14.75
CA LYS A 534 -39.19 -4.58 15.35
C LYS A 534 -40.16 -3.92 14.37
N LEU A 535 -40.00 -4.21 13.07
CA LEU A 535 -40.77 -3.59 11.99
C LEU A 535 -42.27 -3.96 11.93
N ASN A 536 -42.77 -4.77 12.86
CA ASN A 536 -44.17 -5.28 12.84
C ASN A 536 -45.23 -4.27 13.26
N GLU A 537 -44.88 -3.21 13.95
CA GLU A 537 -45.78 -2.31 14.66
C GLU A 537 -45.84 -0.89 14.08
N MET A 538 -45.18 -0.68 12.92
CA MET A 538 -44.92 0.66 12.43
C MET A 538 -45.60 0.96 11.11
N THR A 539 -46.26 2.11 11.04
CA THR A 539 -46.70 2.76 9.79
C THR A 539 -45.55 3.57 9.19
N LEU A 540 -44.52 2.88 8.72
CA LEU A 540 -43.35 3.55 8.16
C LEU A 540 -43.46 3.65 6.65
N PRO A 541 -42.99 4.75 6.04
CA PRO A 541 -42.86 4.82 4.60
C PRO A 541 -41.74 3.86 4.17
N TYR A 542 -42.04 2.95 3.25
CA TYR A 542 -41.10 2.07 2.60
C TYR A 542 -41.56 1.72 1.17
N ASN A 543 -40.62 1.33 0.32
CA ASN A 543 -40.94 0.97 -1.06
C ASN A 543 -41.28 -0.52 -1.19
N GLU A 544 -40.54 -1.39 -0.54
CA GLU A 544 -40.76 -2.83 -0.59
C GLU A 544 -40.62 -3.47 0.80
N LEU A 545 -41.45 -4.46 1.06
CA LEU A 545 -41.35 -5.34 2.21
C LEU A 545 -40.93 -6.76 1.77
N ILE A 546 -39.73 -7.13 2.13
CA ILE A 546 -39.17 -8.46 1.86
C ILE A 546 -39.36 -9.31 3.10
N THR A 547 -40.10 -10.38 2.99
CA THR A 547 -40.34 -11.30 4.11
C THR A 547 -39.56 -12.58 3.90
N ILE A 548 -38.71 -12.92 4.88
CA ILE A 548 -37.96 -14.18 4.88
C ILE A 548 -38.65 -15.14 5.85
N THR A 549 -39.16 -16.24 5.33
CA THR A 549 -39.81 -17.28 6.11
C THR A 549 -39.01 -18.56 6.06
N LYS A 550 -38.90 -19.23 7.20
CA LYS A 550 -38.26 -20.55 7.25
C LYS A 550 -39.30 -21.62 7.07
N LYS A 551 -39.17 -22.39 5.98
CA LYS A 551 -40.00 -23.58 5.72
C LYS A 551 -39.14 -24.82 5.96
N SER A 552 -39.35 -25.48 7.09
CA SER A 552 -38.55 -26.64 7.53
C SER A 552 -37.04 -26.29 7.64
N LEU A 553 -36.26 -26.78 6.70
CA LEU A 553 -34.80 -26.67 6.70
C LEU A 553 -34.26 -25.54 5.83
N PHE A 554 -35.11 -24.90 5.03
CA PHE A 554 -34.74 -23.88 4.05
C PHE A 554 -35.47 -22.58 4.30
N SER A 555 -34.88 -21.51 3.88
CA SER A 555 -35.50 -20.18 3.93
C SER A 555 -36.09 -19.84 2.57
N ASP A 556 -37.26 -19.26 2.57
CA ASP A 556 -37.97 -18.77 1.40
C ASP A 556 -38.15 -17.26 1.50
N LEU A 557 -38.13 -16.57 0.37
CA LEU A 557 -38.17 -15.12 0.30
C LEU A 557 -39.41 -14.67 -0.48
N LYS A 558 -40.20 -13.78 0.11
CA LYS A 558 -41.37 -13.19 -0.52
C LYS A 558 -41.23 -11.67 -0.53
N VAL A 559 -41.36 -11.08 -1.70
CA VAL A 559 -41.33 -9.62 -1.89
C VAL A 559 -42.76 -9.12 -2.08
N ASN A 560 -43.14 -8.14 -1.27
CA ASN A 560 -44.39 -7.41 -1.42
C ASN A 560 -44.03 -5.96 -1.76
N LYS A 561 -44.36 -5.52 -2.97
CA LYS A 561 -44.27 -4.10 -3.35
C LYS A 561 -45.49 -3.38 -2.79
N LEU A 562 -45.29 -2.22 -2.20
CA LEU A 562 -46.39 -1.29 -1.97
C LEU A 562 -46.75 -0.67 -3.31
N GLU A 563 -47.88 -1.11 -3.88
CA GLU A 563 -48.50 -0.37 -4.97
C GLU A 563 -48.91 1.01 -4.40
N ASN A 564 -48.31 2.07 -4.96
CA ASN A 564 -48.55 3.49 -4.73
C ASN A 564 -49.69 3.85 -3.76
N LEU A 565 -49.32 4.33 -2.54
CA LEU A 565 -50.19 5.19 -1.76
C LEU A 565 -50.00 6.64 -2.20
#